data_df30cfb9954cab8376a3818b42eca8be
#
_entry.id   df30cfb9954cab8376a3818b42eca8be
#
_cell.length_a   1.000
_cell.length_b   1.000
_cell.length_c   1.000
_cell.angle_alpha   90.00
_cell.angle_beta   90.00
_cell.angle_gamma   90.00
#
_symmetry.space_group_name_H-M   'P 1'
#
loop_
_entity.id
_entity.type
_entity.pdbx_description
1 polymer ?
#
loop_
_entity_poly.entity_id
_entity_poly.type
_entity_poly.pdbx_seq_one_letter_code
_entity_poly.pdbx_strand_id
1 'polypeptide(L)'
;MPHADGIDIDSPAAYRAGRDELSLALIDARNCSLRWLAAFEQALGPDGLRAPQAAEVEPPLWTLGHLAWFQVRWVARNLQRARGAACDPSQARLAGVLTRADEFYDPEMAPAGRRAALELPDAAATRQYLVDTLETTLELLAGTGDGDDALYFHRLALWHEDRHGEALATLSQTLGFDSGLLAWPPPVAPRAPLFFPATVHELGARPGGFVIDNEQWAHEVALPEFEIDAQAVSWSQYAEFVEDGGYDEPRWWSREGWDWIDRLQRRSPRHVEQLRHGVLARRFGKLARVPLAQPATHLAWYEADAWCRWAGRRLPTEVEWDHAAA
;
A
#
# COMPACT_ATOMS: atom_id res chain seq x y z
N MET A 1 -36.07 -16.81 6.24
CA MET A 1 -34.83 -16.66 7.05
C MET A 1 -33.98 -15.64 6.32
N PRO A 2 -33.67 -14.47 6.90
CA PRO A 2 -32.74 -13.56 6.25
C PRO A 2 -31.38 -14.28 6.20
N HIS A 3 -30.76 -14.34 5.04
CA HIS A 3 -29.37 -14.72 4.89
C HIS A 3 -28.56 -13.74 5.73
N ALA A 4 -27.77 -14.24 6.68
CA ALA A 4 -26.72 -13.45 7.28
C ALA A 4 -25.76 -13.08 6.14
N ASP A 5 -25.83 -11.84 5.70
CA ASP A 5 -24.84 -11.28 4.77
C ASP A 5 -23.49 -11.32 5.50
N GLY A 6 -22.68 -12.33 5.19
CA GLY A 6 -21.32 -12.44 5.69
C GLY A 6 -20.54 -11.22 5.21
N ILE A 7 -19.61 -10.74 6.03
CA ILE A 7 -18.71 -9.66 5.65
C ILE A 7 -17.89 -10.13 4.45
N ASP A 8 -17.79 -9.27 3.44
CA ASP A 8 -16.87 -9.49 2.31
C ASP A 8 -15.43 -9.32 2.84
N ILE A 9 -14.70 -10.43 2.93
CA ILE A 9 -13.32 -10.45 3.45
C ILE A 9 -12.32 -9.75 2.53
N ASP A 10 -12.69 -9.50 1.27
CA ASP A 10 -11.90 -8.76 0.30
C ASP A 10 -12.17 -7.24 0.35
N SER A 11 -12.99 -6.78 1.28
CA SER A 11 -13.34 -5.38 1.47
C SER A 11 -12.75 -4.80 2.75
N PRO A 12 -12.65 -3.45 2.87
CA PRO A 12 -12.24 -2.80 4.11
C PRO A 12 -13.09 -3.14 5.34
N ALA A 13 -14.29 -3.72 5.16
CA ALA A 13 -15.12 -4.21 6.25
C ALA A 13 -14.44 -5.33 7.04
N ALA A 14 -13.52 -6.08 6.43
CA ALA A 14 -12.72 -7.11 7.08
C ALA A 14 -11.92 -6.59 8.28
N TYR A 15 -11.46 -5.33 8.25
CA TYR A 15 -10.75 -4.70 9.38
C TYR A 15 -11.66 -4.37 10.58
N ARG A 16 -12.98 -4.55 10.44
CA ARG A 16 -13.97 -4.41 11.52
C ARG A 16 -14.67 -5.72 11.83
N ALA A 17 -14.28 -6.79 11.14
CA ALA A 17 -14.87 -8.11 11.29
C ALA A 17 -14.72 -8.67 12.72
N GLY A 18 -15.65 -9.52 13.11
CA GLY A 18 -15.57 -10.35 14.31
C GLY A 18 -14.51 -11.46 14.14
N ARG A 19 -14.31 -12.23 15.19
CA ARG A 19 -13.24 -13.24 15.25
C ARG A 19 -13.28 -14.25 14.10
N ASP A 20 -14.46 -14.74 13.74
CA ASP A 20 -14.59 -15.84 12.79
C ASP A 20 -14.27 -15.37 11.35
N GLU A 21 -14.85 -14.24 10.91
CA GLU A 21 -14.55 -13.64 9.62
C GLU A 21 -13.10 -13.12 9.54
N LEU A 22 -12.59 -12.56 10.64
CA LEU A 22 -11.19 -12.11 10.73
C LEU A 22 -10.21 -13.28 10.56
N SER A 23 -10.55 -14.47 11.08
CA SER A 23 -9.71 -15.65 10.88
C SER A 23 -9.63 -16.05 9.41
N LEU A 24 -10.75 -15.97 8.67
CA LEU A 24 -10.79 -16.23 7.22
C LEU A 24 -10.00 -15.19 6.44
N ALA A 25 -10.14 -13.91 6.79
CA ALA A 25 -9.40 -12.83 6.14
C ALA A 25 -7.88 -12.97 6.35
N LEU A 26 -7.42 -13.32 7.55
CA LEU A 26 -5.99 -13.59 7.83
C LEU A 26 -5.45 -14.78 7.03
N ILE A 27 -6.26 -15.85 6.87
CA ILE A 27 -5.88 -17.00 6.04
C ILE A 27 -5.75 -16.58 4.57
N ASP A 28 -6.69 -15.80 4.06
CA ASP A 28 -6.66 -15.36 2.65
C ASP A 28 -5.49 -14.41 2.38
N ALA A 29 -5.26 -13.41 3.23
CA ALA A 29 -4.12 -12.50 3.14
C ALA A 29 -2.78 -13.26 3.15
N ARG A 30 -2.62 -14.27 4.04
CA ARG A 30 -1.43 -15.12 4.08
C ARG A 30 -1.29 -15.98 2.82
N ASN A 31 -2.36 -16.53 2.29
CA ASN A 31 -2.33 -17.26 1.02
C ASN A 31 -1.91 -16.36 -0.13
N CYS A 32 -2.34 -15.10 -0.13
CA CYS A 32 -1.88 -14.10 -1.08
C CYS A 32 -0.36 -13.84 -0.96
N SER A 33 0.15 -13.65 0.26
CA SER A 33 1.58 -13.47 0.54
C SER A 33 2.42 -14.68 0.09
N LEU A 34 1.92 -15.90 0.29
CA LEU A 34 2.59 -17.13 -0.18
C LEU A 34 2.59 -17.27 -1.71
N ARG A 35 1.51 -16.82 -2.37
CA ARG A 35 1.46 -16.75 -3.85
C ARG A 35 2.47 -15.72 -4.37
N TRP A 36 2.62 -14.57 -3.70
CA TRP A 36 3.66 -13.59 -4.03
C TRP A 36 5.06 -14.20 -3.90
N LEU A 37 5.35 -14.90 -2.79
CA LEU A 37 6.65 -15.57 -2.62
C LEU A 37 6.94 -16.51 -3.78
N ALA A 38 5.98 -17.35 -4.15
CA ALA A 38 6.13 -18.30 -5.27
C ALA A 38 6.36 -17.58 -6.62
N ALA A 39 5.64 -16.47 -6.88
CA ALA A 39 5.83 -15.68 -8.09
C ALA A 39 7.21 -15.03 -8.16
N PHE A 40 7.71 -14.49 -7.04
CA PHE A 40 9.07 -13.94 -6.95
C PHE A 40 10.14 -15.02 -7.10
N GLU A 41 9.98 -16.20 -6.49
CA GLU A 41 10.90 -17.35 -6.67
C GLU A 41 11.01 -17.74 -8.15
N GLN A 42 9.86 -17.85 -8.83
CA GLN A 42 9.81 -18.21 -10.24
C GLN A 42 10.48 -17.17 -11.15
N ALA A 43 10.27 -15.88 -10.85
CA ALA A 43 10.74 -14.78 -11.68
C ALA A 43 12.23 -14.46 -11.49
N LEU A 44 12.72 -14.50 -10.26
CA LEU A 44 14.02 -13.97 -9.86
C LEU A 44 15.05 -15.07 -9.50
N GLY A 45 14.59 -16.27 -9.16
CA GLY A 45 15.43 -17.30 -8.57
C GLY A 45 15.95 -16.94 -7.17
N PRO A 46 16.73 -17.84 -6.54
CA PRO A 46 17.16 -17.67 -5.14
C PRO A 46 18.00 -16.42 -4.88
N ASP A 47 18.89 -16.07 -5.80
CA ASP A 47 19.80 -14.92 -5.65
C ASP A 47 19.05 -13.59 -5.79
N GLY A 48 18.10 -13.50 -6.73
CA GLY A 48 17.30 -12.30 -6.94
C GLY A 48 16.31 -12.01 -5.82
N LEU A 49 15.94 -13.03 -5.04
CA LEU A 49 15.12 -12.84 -3.83
C LEU A 49 15.87 -12.14 -2.70
N ARG A 50 17.19 -12.28 -2.63
CA ARG A 50 18.06 -11.71 -1.60
C ARG A 50 18.65 -10.37 -1.99
N ALA A 51 19.01 -10.21 -3.25
CA ALA A 51 19.67 -9.02 -3.77
C ALA A 51 19.02 -8.61 -5.10
N PRO A 52 17.93 -7.87 -5.07
CA PRO A 52 17.25 -7.42 -6.29
C PRO A 52 18.19 -6.51 -7.10
N GLN A 53 18.09 -6.58 -8.41
CA GLN A 53 18.97 -5.87 -9.37
C GLN A 53 18.79 -4.34 -9.35
N ALA A 54 17.79 -3.81 -8.65
CA ALA A 54 17.52 -2.39 -8.53
C ALA A 54 17.89 -1.89 -7.12
N ALA A 55 18.83 -0.95 -7.03
CA ALA A 55 19.36 -0.44 -5.76
C ALA A 55 18.31 0.24 -4.85
N GLU A 56 17.17 0.65 -5.39
CA GLU A 56 16.08 1.32 -4.67
C GLU A 56 15.02 0.34 -4.15
N VAL A 57 15.24 -0.97 -4.29
CA VAL A 57 14.23 -1.99 -4.06
C VAL A 57 14.62 -2.87 -2.89
N GLU A 58 13.68 -3.10 -1.98
CA GLU A 58 13.89 -4.02 -0.86
C GLU A 58 13.93 -5.49 -1.33
N PRO A 59 14.75 -6.32 -0.68
CA PRO A 59 14.75 -7.75 -0.99
C PRO A 59 13.35 -8.36 -0.73
N PRO A 60 12.77 -9.11 -1.68
CA PRO A 60 11.48 -9.78 -1.47
C PRO A 60 11.44 -10.66 -0.20
N LEU A 61 12.54 -11.36 0.11
CA LEU A 61 12.65 -12.15 1.34
C LEU A 61 12.60 -11.30 2.60
N TRP A 62 13.13 -10.08 2.56
CA TRP A 62 13.02 -9.19 3.70
C TRP A 62 11.56 -8.77 3.93
N THR A 63 10.87 -8.32 2.88
CA THR A 63 9.48 -7.88 2.96
C THR A 63 8.58 -9.02 3.48
N LEU A 64 8.73 -10.22 2.94
CA LEU A 64 7.91 -11.38 3.35
C LEU A 64 8.24 -11.87 4.76
N GLY A 65 9.51 -11.89 5.15
CA GLY A 65 9.90 -12.23 6.51
C GLY A 65 9.48 -11.18 7.54
N HIS A 66 9.46 -9.90 7.14
CA HIS A 66 8.95 -8.81 7.97
C HIS A 66 7.44 -8.95 8.25
N LEU A 67 6.63 -9.46 7.31
CA LEU A 67 5.22 -9.76 7.55
C LEU A 67 5.05 -10.73 8.75
N ALA A 68 5.75 -11.85 8.71
CA ALA A 68 5.71 -12.82 9.79
C ALA A 68 6.23 -12.24 11.11
N TRP A 69 7.36 -11.52 11.06
CA TRP A 69 7.94 -10.87 12.24
C TRP A 69 6.98 -9.84 12.87
N PHE A 70 6.33 -9.00 12.06
CA PHE A 70 5.38 -8.01 12.54
C PHE A 70 4.20 -8.67 13.28
N GLN A 71 3.64 -9.72 12.70
CA GLN A 71 2.55 -10.48 13.29
C GLN A 71 2.98 -11.15 14.61
N VAL A 72 4.16 -11.77 14.66
CA VAL A 72 4.73 -12.33 15.90
C VAL A 72 4.93 -11.25 16.95
N ARG A 73 5.51 -10.10 16.58
CA ARG A 73 5.79 -8.98 17.50
C ARG A 73 4.53 -8.43 18.16
N TRP A 74 3.49 -8.20 17.38
CA TRP A 74 2.30 -7.51 17.83
C TRP A 74 1.21 -8.44 18.37
N VAL A 75 1.16 -9.69 17.93
CA VAL A 75 0.17 -10.67 18.39
C VAL A 75 0.80 -11.65 19.42
N ALA A 76 1.74 -12.50 19.01
CA ALA A 76 2.21 -13.59 19.84
C ALA A 76 3.09 -13.13 21.01
N ARG A 77 4.00 -12.18 20.76
CA ARG A 77 4.96 -11.66 21.78
C ARG A 77 4.40 -10.51 22.61
N ASN A 78 3.21 -10.02 22.29
CA ASN A 78 2.61 -8.87 22.97
C ASN A 78 1.77 -9.27 24.17
N LEU A 79 2.30 -9.08 25.37
CA LEU A 79 1.57 -9.34 26.62
C LEU A 79 0.39 -8.40 26.86
N GLN A 80 0.36 -7.25 26.16
CA GLN A 80 -0.71 -6.25 26.26
C GLN A 80 -1.66 -6.29 25.05
N ARG A 81 -1.69 -7.37 24.27
CA ARG A 81 -2.50 -7.43 23.05
C ARG A 81 -4.00 -7.18 23.27
N ALA A 82 -4.51 -7.46 24.45
CA ALA A 82 -5.92 -7.21 24.79
C ALA A 82 -6.23 -5.77 25.19
N ARG A 83 -5.25 -4.84 25.14
CA ARG A 83 -5.43 -3.43 25.49
C ARG A 83 -5.71 -2.56 24.26
N GLY A 84 -5.75 -3.11 23.06
CA GLY A 84 -5.98 -2.37 21.84
C GLY A 84 -5.05 -1.18 21.66
N ALA A 85 -5.59 -0.05 21.25
CA ALA A 85 -4.83 1.20 21.07
C ALA A 85 -4.18 1.76 22.36
N ALA A 86 -4.61 1.31 23.55
CA ALA A 86 -4.00 1.69 24.82
C ALA A 86 -2.77 0.82 25.21
N CYS A 87 -2.30 -0.06 24.30
CA CYS A 87 -1.07 -0.80 24.48
C CYS A 87 0.14 0.14 24.47
N ASP A 88 1.04 -0.04 25.43
CA ASP A 88 2.33 0.64 25.43
C ASP A 88 3.26 0.00 24.37
N PRO A 89 3.62 0.70 23.28
CA PRO A 89 4.46 0.16 22.22
C PRO A 89 5.90 -0.13 22.70
N SER A 90 6.38 0.54 23.74
CA SER A 90 7.71 0.37 24.32
C SER A 90 7.81 -0.83 25.27
N GLN A 91 6.69 -1.44 25.63
CA GLN A 91 6.67 -2.61 26.52
C GLN A 91 7.53 -3.75 25.97
N ALA A 92 8.35 -4.34 26.82
CA ALA A 92 9.16 -5.49 26.44
C ALA A 92 8.33 -6.62 25.87
N ARG A 93 8.81 -7.20 24.79
CA ARG A 93 8.16 -8.33 24.10
C ARG A 93 8.74 -9.65 24.58
N LEU A 94 7.95 -10.72 24.55
CA LEU A 94 8.44 -12.07 24.75
C LEU A 94 9.48 -12.45 23.68
N ALA A 95 10.28 -13.49 23.94
CA ALA A 95 11.17 -14.02 22.93
C ALA A 95 10.40 -14.54 21.72
N GLY A 96 10.95 -14.34 20.53
CA GLY A 96 10.39 -14.87 19.28
C GLY A 96 10.78 -16.34 19.04
N VAL A 97 10.00 -17.04 18.23
CA VAL A 97 10.28 -18.42 17.82
C VAL A 97 11.52 -18.47 16.91
N LEU A 98 11.61 -17.54 15.95
CA LEU A 98 12.76 -17.43 15.07
C LEU A 98 13.89 -16.66 15.78
N THR A 99 15.02 -17.34 15.99
CA THR A 99 16.23 -16.70 16.55
C THR A 99 16.72 -15.59 15.64
N ARG A 100 17.10 -14.43 16.19
CA ARG A 100 17.57 -13.25 15.47
C ARG A 100 16.53 -12.57 14.57
N ALA A 101 15.23 -12.92 14.69
CA ALA A 101 14.19 -12.31 13.86
C ALA A 101 14.15 -10.78 13.98
N ASP A 102 14.40 -10.23 15.18
CA ASP A 102 14.45 -8.77 15.39
C ASP A 102 15.64 -8.15 14.63
N GLU A 103 16.82 -8.79 14.62
CA GLU A 103 17.98 -8.32 13.86
C GLU A 103 17.74 -8.32 12.34
N PHE A 104 16.94 -9.26 11.85
CA PHE A 104 16.65 -9.38 10.42
C PHE A 104 15.52 -8.45 9.97
N TYR A 105 14.45 -8.35 10.76
CA TYR A 105 13.18 -7.82 10.27
C TYR A 105 12.64 -6.61 11.02
N ASP A 106 13.23 -6.22 12.17
CA ASP A 106 12.88 -4.96 12.83
C ASP A 106 13.44 -3.78 12.00
N PRO A 107 12.59 -2.85 11.51
CA PRO A 107 13.07 -1.72 10.73
C PRO A 107 14.08 -0.82 11.44
N GLU A 108 14.05 -0.78 12.78
CA GLU A 108 15.02 -0.03 13.59
C GLU A 108 16.40 -0.70 13.58
N MET A 109 16.44 -2.04 13.63
CA MET A 109 17.67 -2.82 13.62
C MET A 109 18.17 -3.08 12.18
N ALA A 110 17.27 -3.17 11.22
CA ALA A 110 17.50 -3.42 9.80
C ALA A 110 16.98 -2.25 8.93
N PRO A 111 17.60 -1.07 8.97
CA PRO A 111 17.18 0.05 8.12
C PRO A 111 17.35 -0.27 6.64
N ALA A 112 16.55 0.36 5.76
CA ALA A 112 16.44 0.04 4.34
C ALA A 112 17.79 -0.15 3.61
N GLY A 113 18.77 0.73 3.86
CA GLY A 113 20.10 0.65 3.24
C GLY A 113 20.97 -0.56 3.66
N ARG A 114 20.55 -1.34 4.65
CA ARG A 114 21.27 -2.54 5.14
C ARG A 114 20.62 -3.86 4.75
N ARG A 115 19.34 -3.84 4.34
CA ARG A 115 18.51 -5.05 4.14
C ARG A 115 19.09 -5.99 3.10
N ALA A 116 19.63 -5.46 2.01
CA ALA A 116 20.26 -6.24 0.94
C ALA A 116 21.56 -6.96 1.36
N ALA A 117 22.21 -6.51 2.44
CA ALA A 117 23.43 -7.12 2.97
C ALA A 117 23.18 -8.15 4.09
N LEU A 118 21.93 -8.36 4.49
CA LEU A 118 21.60 -9.32 5.54
C LEU A 118 21.60 -10.75 5.01
N GLU A 119 22.14 -11.65 5.82
CA GLU A 119 22.04 -13.10 5.58
C GLU A 119 20.65 -13.61 6.00
N LEU A 120 19.63 -13.24 5.23
CA LEU A 120 18.24 -13.62 5.49
C LEU A 120 18.03 -15.13 5.34
N PRO A 121 17.07 -15.73 6.07
CA PRO A 121 16.56 -17.06 5.80
C PRO A 121 16.20 -17.22 4.31
N ASP A 122 16.36 -18.42 3.78
CA ASP A 122 15.97 -18.69 2.39
C ASP A 122 14.45 -18.72 2.19
N ALA A 123 14.01 -18.92 0.95
CA ALA A 123 12.59 -18.94 0.61
C ALA A 123 11.82 -20.06 1.33
N ALA A 124 12.42 -21.21 1.53
CA ALA A 124 11.78 -22.33 2.23
C ALA A 124 11.60 -22.02 3.71
N ALA A 125 12.63 -21.51 4.36
CA ALA A 125 12.58 -21.09 5.76
C ALA A 125 11.64 -19.88 5.97
N THR A 126 11.61 -18.93 5.03
CA THR A 126 10.69 -17.80 5.05
C THR A 126 9.24 -18.27 4.90
N ARG A 127 8.97 -19.21 3.98
CA ARG A 127 7.64 -19.84 3.82
C ARG A 127 7.18 -20.53 5.11
N GLN A 128 8.07 -21.31 5.72
CA GLN A 128 7.75 -21.99 6.97
C GLN A 128 7.45 -20.98 8.10
N TYR A 129 8.25 -19.93 8.20
CA TYR A 129 8.02 -18.86 9.20
C TYR A 129 6.69 -18.16 9.00
N LEU A 130 6.27 -17.90 7.75
CA LEU A 130 4.95 -17.35 7.42
C LEU A 130 3.82 -18.29 7.87
N VAL A 131 3.94 -19.61 7.62
CA VAL A 131 2.93 -20.59 7.99
C VAL A 131 2.82 -20.72 9.51
N ASP A 132 3.93 -20.96 10.19
CA ASP A 132 3.96 -21.13 11.67
C ASP A 132 3.40 -19.91 12.41
N THR A 133 3.68 -18.73 11.86
CA THR A 133 3.18 -17.46 12.42
C THR A 133 1.67 -17.34 12.28
N LEU A 134 1.11 -17.72 11.13
CA LEU A 134 -0.34 -17.71 10.94
C LEU A 134 -1.02 -18.71 11.89
N GLU A 135 -0.52 -19.94 11.99
CA GLU A 135 -1.07 -20.97 12.89
C GLU A 135 -1.11 -20.44 14.32
N THR A 136 0.00 -19.91 14.84
CA THR A 136 0.07 -19.31 16.18
C THR A 136 -0.94 -18.17 16.35
N THR A 137 -1.10 -17.32 15.32
CA THR A 137 -2.04 -16.20 15.36
C THR A 137 -3.48 -16.67 15.42
N LEU A 138 -3.84 -17.67 14.63
CA LEU A 138 -5.20 -18.25 14.62
C LEU A 138 -5.53 -18.96 15.94
N GLU A 139 -4.56 -19.68 16.54
CA GLU A 139 -4.73 -20.29 17.86
C GLU A 139 -5.00 -19.22 18.93
N LEU A 140 -4.25 -18.12 18.93
CA LEU A 140 -4.45 -17.01 19.86
C LEU A 140 -5.78 -16.29 19.60
N LEU A 141 -6.16 -16.09 18.34
CA LEU A 141 -7.42 -15.47 17.94
C LEU A 141 -8.62 -16.31 18.42
N ALA A 142 -8.55 -17.64 18.31
CA ALA A 142 -9.62 -18.55 18.77
C ALA A 142 -9.92 -18.40 20.27
N GLY A 143 -8.91 -18.06 21.07
CA GLY A 143 -9.07 -17.79 22.51
C GLY A 143 -9.36 -16.33 22.87
N THR A 144 -9.53 -15.45 21.88
CA THR A 144 -9.72 -14.01 22.09
C THR A 144 -11.22 -13.67 22.09
N GLY A 145 -11.63 -12.70 22.93
CA GLY A 145 -13.00 -12.16 22.93
C GLY A 145 -13.27 -11.26 21.70
N ASP A 146 -14.56 -11.00 21.40
CA ASP A 146 -14.98 -10.24 20.22
C ASP A 146 -14.95 -8.71 20.41
N GLY A 147 -14.41 -8.19 21.52
CA GLY A 147 -14.27 -6.77 21.77
C GLY A 147 -13.18 -6.13 20.90
N ASP A 148 -13.37 -4.86 20.51
CA ASP A 148 -12.46 -4.15 19.64
C ASP A 148 -11.01 -4.11 20.16
N ASP A 149 -10.82 -3.85 21.45
CA ASP A 149 -9.47 -3.86 22.05
C ASP A 149 -8.83 -5.26 21.99
N ALA A 150 -9.61 -6.31 22.14
CA ALA A 150 -9.12 -7.70 22.11
C ALA A 150 -8.70 -8.10 20.68
N LEU A 151 -9.44 -7.65 19.66
CA LEU A 151 -9.19 -7.97 18.25
C LEU A 151 -8.20 -7.00 17.58
N TYR A 152 -7.86 -5.87 18.22
CA TYR A 152 -7.09 -4.78 17.63
C TYR A 152 -5.82 -5.25 16.91
N PHE A 153 -4.96 -6.01 17.58
CA PHE A 153 -3.68 -6.43 16.98
C PHE A 153 -3.83 -7.54 15.94
N HIS A 154 -4.91 -8.30 15.95
CA HIS A 154 -5.21 -9.24 14.88
C HIS A 154 -5.67 -8.50 13.61
N ARG A 155 -6.49 -7.45 13.77
CA ARG A 155 -6.89 -6.56 12.68
C ARG A 155 -5.70 -5.74 12.14
N LEU A 156 -4.81 -5.28 13.03
CA LEU A 156 -3.57 -4.62 12.65
C LEU A 156 -2.66 -5.53 11.82
N ALA A 157 -2.58 -6.82 12.18
CA ALA A 157 -1.81 -7.80 11.42
C ALA A 157 -2.39 -8.02 10.02
N LEU A 158 -3.72 -8.11 9.88
CA LEU A 158 -4.39 -8.20 8.59
C LEU A 158 -4.09 -6.95 7.73
N TRP A 159 -4.36 -5.76 8.27
CA TRP A 159 -4.11 -4.49 7.57
C TRP A 159 -2.66 -4.35 7.12
N HIS A 160 -1.71 -4.72 7.98
CA HIS A 160 -0.29 -4.68 7.67
C HIS A 160 0.08 -5.65 6.53
N GLU A 161 -0.50 -6.85 6.51
CA GLU A 161 -0.24 -7.84 5.47
C GLU A 161 -0.81 -7.40 4.11
N ASP A 162 -2.03 -6.88 4.08
CA ASP A 162 -2.67 -6.37 2.86
C ASP A 162 -1.89 -5.19 2.27
N ARG A 163 -1.48 -4.23 3.11
CA ARG A 163 -0.63 -3.11 2.69
C ARG A 163 0.70 -3.57 2.08
N HIS A 164 1.29 -4.64 2.60
CA HIS A 164 2.50 -5.21 2.02
C HIS A 164 2.22 -6.00 0.74
N GLY A 165 1.02 -6.53 0.55
CA GLY A 165 0.55 -7.06 -0.72
C GLY A 165 0.61 -6.00 -1.83
N GLU A 166 0.19 -4.77 -1.56
CA GLU A 166 0.33 -3.63 -2.50
C GLU A 166 1.80 -3.30 -2.76
N ALA A 167 2.65 -3.32 -1.73
CA ALA A 167 4.09 -3.11 -1.88
C ALA A 167 4.75 -4.18 -2.75
N LEU A 168 4.36 -5.46 -2.60
CA LEU A 168 4.83 -6.57 -3.44
C LEU A 168 4.36 -6.41 -4.90
N ALA A 169 3.14 -5.92 -5.14
CA ALA A 169 2.66 -5.57 -6.47
C ALA A 169 3.51 -4.47 -7.12
N THR A 170 3.79 -3.41 -6.38
CA THR A 170 4.67 -2.31 -6.82
C THR A 170 6.08 -2.81 -7.10
N LEU A 171 6.58 -3.74 -6.28
CA LEU A 171 7.88 -4.38 -6.45
C LEU A 171 7.93 -5.21 -7.73
N SER A 172 6.90 -6.02 -8.03
CA SER A 172 6.82 -6.80 -9.26
C SER A 172 6.79 -5.91 -10.51
N GLN A 173 6.08 -4.78 -10.45
CA GLN A 173 6.09 -3.76 -11.51
C GLN A 173 7.50 -3.17 -11.71
N THR A 174 8.20 -2.86 -10.62
CA THR A 174 9.54 -2.26 -10.65
C THR A 174 10.59 -3.23 -11.20
N LEU A 175 10.50 -4.50 -10.82
CA LEU A 175 11.39 -5.57 -11.30
C LEU A 175 11.00 -6.11 -12.68
N GLY A 176 9.85 -5.74 -13.18
CA GLY A 176 9.44 -6.00 -14.56
C GLY A 176 8.98 -7.43 -14.83
N PHE A 177 8.28 -8.06 -13.90
CA PHE A 177 7.66 -9.37 -14.15
C PHE A 177 6.17 -9.39 -13.78
N ASP A 178 5.40 -10.19 -14.52
CA ASP A 178 3.99 -10.38 -14.31
C ASP A 178 3.76 -11.58 -13.38
N SER A 179 3.24 -11.32 -12.20
CA SER A 179 2.93 -12.35 -11.21
C SER A 179 1.69 -13.18 -11.55
N GLY A 180 0.85 -12.69 -12.46
CA GLY A 180 -0.48 -13.27 -12.74
C GLY A 180 -1.51 -13.08 -11.62
N LEU A 181 -1.16 -12.35 -10.54
CA LEU A 181 -2.04 -12.14 -9.38
C LEU A 181 -2.89 -10.87 -9.51
N LEU A 182 -2.58 -9.99 -10.46
CA LEU A 182 -3.20 -8.68 -10.59
C LEU A 182 -4.08 -8.59 -11.82
N ALA A 183 -5.32 -8.15 -11.63
CA ALA A 183 -6.23 -7.83 -12.72
C ALA A 183 -6.00 -6.39 -13.24
N TRP A 184 -6.40 -6.15 -14.49
CA TRP A 184 -6.45 -4.80 -15.03
C TRP A 184 -7.68 -4.08 -14.46
N PRO A 185 -7.54 -2.81 -14.01
CA PRO A 185 -8.70 -2.04 -13.59
C PRO A 185 -9.62 -1.82 -14.79
N PRO A 186 -10.94 -1.89 -14.59
CA PRO A 186 -11.89 -1.60 -15.66
C PRO A 186 -11.78 -0.13 -16.12
N PRO A 187 -12.12 0.19 -17.37
CA PRO A 187 -12.23 1.57 -17.81
C PRO A 187 -13.34 2.28 -17.04
N VAL A 188 -13.09 3.54 -16.68
CA VAL A 188 -14.06 4.37 -15.94
C VAL A 188 -14.66 5.40 -16.90
N ALA A 189 -16.00 5.52 -16.88
CA ALA A 189 -16.69 6.54 -17.67
C ALA A 189 -16.47 7.93 -17.07
N PRO A 190 -16.22 8.98 -17.88
CA PRO A 190 -16.05 10.32 -17.37
C PRO A 190 -17.25 10.81 -16.57
N ARG A 191 -17.00 11.50 -15.46
CA ARG A 191 -18.01 12.13 -14.60
C ARG A 191 -17.72 13.61 -14.47
N ALA A 192 -18.77 14.41 -14.20
CA ALA A 192 -18.62 15.80 -13.87
C ALA A 192 -17.88 15.95 -12.51
N PRO A 193 -17.11 17.02 -12.31
CA PRO A 193 -16.55 17.33 -11.01
C PRO A 193 -17.63 17.47 -9.94
N LEU A 194 -17.25 17.24 -8.69
CA LEU A 194 -18.12 17.32 -7.52
C LEU A 194 -17.86 18.65 -6.80
N PHE A 195 -18.93 19.39 -6.51
CA PHE A 195 -18.85 20.61 -5.70
C PHE A 195 -19.22 20.31 -4.26
N PHE A 196 -18.41 20.78 -3.33
CA PHE A 196 -18.64 20.71 -1.89
C PHE A 196 -18.74 22.12 -1.31
N PRO A 197 -19.85 22.46 -0.63
CA PRO A 197 -20.00 23.76 0.05
C PRO A 197 -19.08 23.82 1.27
N ALA A 198 -18.79 25.04 1.73
CA ALA A 198 -18.04 25.24 2.97
C ALA A 198 -18.71 24.53 4.15
N THR A 199 -17.93 23.80 4.94
CA THR A 199 -18.42 23.02 6.07
C THR A 199 -17.37 22.88 7.16
N VAL A 200 -17.71 22.20 8.26
CA VAL A 200 -16.76 21.67 9.24
C VAL A 200 -16.72 20.17 9.05
N HIS A 201 -15.54 19.66 8.80
CA HIS A 201 -15.28 18.23 8.59
C HIS A 201 -14.56 17.64 9.80
N GLU A 202 -14.90 16.42 10.17
CA GLU A 202 -14.21 15.67 11.23
C GLU A 202 -13.14 14.79 10.59
N LEU A 203 -11.89 15.25 10.64
CA LEU A 203 -10.74 14.54 10.08
C LEU A 203 -10.18 13.53 11.08
N GLY A 204 -9.88 12.31 10.62
CA GLY A 204 -9.41 11.21 11.44
C GLY A 204 -10.54 10.32 11.94
N ALA A 205 -10.22 9.33 12.77
CA ALA A 205 -11.17 8.34 13.23
C ALA A 205 -11.56 8.53 14.69
N ARG A 206 -12.86 8.33 14.99
CA ARG A 206 -13.39 8.35 16.37
C ARG A 206 -12.90 7.13 17.13
N PRO A 207 -12.77 7.24 18.49
CA PRO A 207 -12.46 6.09 19.32
C PRO A 207 -13.46 4.94 19.13
N GLY A 208 -12.94 3.70 19.03
CA GLY A 208 -13.71 2.49 18.84
C GLY A 208 -13.36 1.77 17.54
N GLY A 209 -13.63 0.48 17.46
CA GLY A 209 -13.26 -0.34 16.32
C GLY A 209 -11.75 -0.51 16.16
N PHE A 210 -11.31 -0.69 14.89
CA PHE A 210 -9.90 -0.71 14.52
C PHE A 210 -9.50 0.63 13.90
N VAL A 211 -8.54 1.31 14.52
CA VAL A 211 -8.00 2.60 14.08
C VAL A 211 -6.49 2.56 14.20
N ILE A 212 -5.79 2.79 13.09
CA ILE A 212 -4.32 2.91 13.09
C ILE A 212 -3.88 4.21 13.78
N ASP A 213 -2.66 4.25 14.26
CA ASP A 213 -2.16 5.33 15.14
C ASP A 213 -2.16 6.72 14.49
N ASN A 214 -1.87 6.82 13.20
CA ASN A 214 -1.88 8.09 12.46
C ASN A 214 -3.29 8.64 12.16
N GLU A 215 -4.34 7.85 12.36
CA GLU A 215 -5.74 8.29 12.26
C GLU A 215 -6.35 8.67 13.63
N GLN A 216 -5.59 8.59 14.70
CA GLN A 216 -6.04 8.86 16.06
C GLN A 216 -5.73 10.30 16.47
N TRP A 217 -6.72 11.13 16.82
CA TRP A 217 -8.16 10.88 16.88
C TRP A 217 -8.88 11.98 16.10
N ALA A 218 -10.15 11.72 15.76
CA ALA A 218 -10.95 12.67 15.02
C ALA A 218 -10.98 14.06 15.65
N HIS A 219 -10.84 15.10 14.82
CA HIS A 219 -10.90 16.50 15.22
C HIS A 219 -11.55 17.35 14.13
N GLU A 220 -12.20 18.44 14.54
CA GLU A 220 -12.89 19.32 13.61
C GLU A 220 -11.90 20.20 12.83
N VAL A 221 -12.09 20.26 11.51
CA VAL A 221 -11.35 21.14 10.60
C VAL A 221 -12.33 21.95 9.77
N ALA A 222 -12.17 23.28 9.77
CA ALA A 222 -12.95 24.15 8.90
C ALA A 222 -12.51 23.93 7.44
N LEU A 223 -13.48 23.57 6.59
CA LEU A 223 -13.26 23.27 5.19
C LEU A 223 -13.98 24.32 4.33
N PRO A 224 -13.25 25.19 3.59
CA PRO A 224 -13.84 26.10 2.62
C PRO A 224 -14.54 25.33 1.49
N GLU A 225 -15.40 26.01 0.74
CA GLU A 225 -15.98 25.42 -0.47
C GLU A 225 -14.87 25.03 -1.48
N PHE A 226 -15.05 23.92 -2.14
CA PHE A 226 -14.12 23.43 -3.17
C PHE A 226 -14.82 22.57 -4.22
N GLU A 227 -14.15 22.39 -5.33
CA GLU A 227 -14.53 21.45 -6.38
C GLU A 227 -13.41 20.43 -6.58
N ILE A 228 -13.77 19.16 -6.72
CA ILE A 228 -12.83 18.06 -6.97
C ILE A 228 -13.33 17.21 -8.13
N ASP A 229 -12.40 16.69 -8.94
CA ASP A 229 -12.75 15.72 -9.98
C ASP A 229 -13.33 14.44 -9.33
N ALA A 230 -14.45 13.96 -9.86
CA ALA A 230 -15.07 12.71 -9.38
C ALA A 230 -14.26 11.46 -9.73
N GLN A 231 -13.14 11.62 -10.42
CA GLN A 231 -12.25 10.55 -10.89
C GLN A 231 -10.81 11.05 -10.92
N ALA A 232 -9.87 10.11 -10.79
CA ALA A 232 -8.47 10.40 -11.06
C ALA A 232 -8.27 10.87 -12.51
N VAL A 233 -7.29 11.75 -12.72
CA VAL A 233 -6.88 12.24 -14.05
C VAL A 233 -6.56 11.05 -14.96
N SER A 234 -7.18 11.02 -16.12
CA SER A 234 -6.99 9.95 -17.11
C SER A 234 -5.73 10.14 -17.94
N TRP A 235 -5.27 9.08 -18.59
CA TRP A 235 -4.18 9.17 -19.57
C TRP A 235 -4.52 10.11 -20.73
N SER A 236 -5.80 10.23 -21.13
CA SER A 236 -6.22 11.20 -22.15
C SER A 236 -5.89 12.62 -21.72
N GLN A 237 -6.32 13.00 -20.52
CA GLN A 237 -6.08 14.35 -19.96
C GLN A 237 -4.60 14.63 -19.72
N TYR A 238 -3.85 13.61 -19.26
CA TYR A 238 -2.42 13.77 -19.05
C TYR A 238 -1.64 13.91 -20.37
N ALA A 239 -2.05 13.19 -21.41
CA ALA A 239 -1.44 13.30 -22.75
C ALA A 239 -1.60 14.71 -23.36
N GLU A 240 -2.74 15.38 -23.14
CA GLU A 240 -2.96 16.76 -23.58
C GLU A 240 -1.90 17.72 -22.98
N PHE A 241 -1.62 17.60 -21.68
CA PHE A 241 -0.55 18.34 -21.01
C PHE A 241 0.81 18.11 -21.68
N VAL A 242 1.12 16.86 -22.02
CA VAL A 242 2.40 16.51 -22.66
C VAL A 242 2.47 17.00 -24.08
N GLU A 243 1.36 16.94 -24.85
CA GLU A 243 1.27 17.44 -26.22
C GLU A 243 1.42 18.97 -26.29
N ASP A 244 0.93 19.69 -25.26
CA ASP A 244 1.12 21.13 -25.08
C ASP A 244 2.53 21.53 -24.60
N GLY A 245 3.46 20.58 -24.55
CA GLY A 245 4.85 20.83 -24.14
C GLY A 245 5.04 20.89 -22.62
N GLY A 246 4.22 20.19 -21.85
CA GLY A 246 4.23 20.23 -20.40
C GLY A 246 5.59 19.93 -19.76
N TYR A 247 6.39 19.05 -20.36
CA TYR A 247 7.75 18.76 -19.91
C TYR A 247 8.83 19.74 -20.44
N ASP A 248 8.47 20.64 -21.33
CA ASP A 248 9.40 21.58 -21.95
C ASP A 248 9.23 23.02 -21.43
N GLU A 249 8.13 23.29 -20.68
CA GLU A 249 7.74 24.62 -20.20
C GLU A 249 7.95 24.76 -18.68
N PRO A 250 9.02 25.48 -18.23
CA PRO A 250 9.33 25.65 -16.80
C PRO A 250 8.20 26.25 -15.97
N ARG A 251 7.35 27.06 -16.58
CA ARG A 251 6.26 27.80 -15.90
C ARG A 251 5.23 26.89 -15.22
N TRP A 252 5.12 25.64 -15.67
CA TRP A 252 4.17 24.67 -15.11
C TRP A 252 4.71 23.95 -13.87
N TRP A 253 6.02 24.01 -13.67
CA TRP A 253 6.70 23.27 -12.59
C TRP A 253 6.98 24.17 -11.39
N SER A 254 7.01 23.59 -10.18
CA SER A 254 7.73 24.22 -9.10
C SER A 254 9.23 24.26 -9.43
N ARG A 255 9.99 25.14 -8.77
CA ARG A 255 11.45 25.20 -8.95
C ARG A 255 12.09 23.84 -8.71
N GLU A 256 11.73 23.20 -7.60
CA GLU A 256 12.25 21.88 -7.22
C GLU A 256 11.86 20.80 -8.22
N GLY A 257 10.63 20.88 -8.76
CA GLY A 257 10.14 19.96 -9.79
C GLY A 257 10.89 20.12 -11.12
N TRP A 258 11.16 21.37 -11.52
CA TRP A 258 11.96 21.63 -12.71
C TRP A 258 13.39 21.12 -12.57
N ASP A 259 14.06 21.43 -11.45
CA ASP A 259 15.40 20.94 -11.16
C ASP A 259 15.44 19.40 -11.12
N TRP A 260 14.36 18.76 -10.66
CA TRP A 260 14.24 17.30 -10.61
C TRP A 260 14.12 16.67 -11.99
N ILE A 261 13.26 17.18 -12.89
CA ILE A 261 13.14 16.64 -14.26
C ILE A 261 14.39 16.91 -15.09
N ASP A 262 15.02 18.07 -14.91
CA ASP A 262 16.25 18.43 -15.63
C ASP A 262 17.40 17.51 -15.21
N ARG A 263 17.62 17.32 -13.92
CA ARG A 263 18.65 16.41 -13.40
C ARG A 263 18.46 14.97 -13.89
N LEU A 264 17.22 14.48 -13.95
CA LEU A 264 16.91 13.12 -14.37
C LEU A 264 16.67 12.97 -15.88
N GLN A 265 16.69 14.08 -16.61
CA GLN A 265 16.38 14.16 -18.06
C GLN A 265 15.05 13.48 -18.39
N ARG A 266 14.05 13.63 -17.51
CA ARG A 266 12.73 13.04 -17.69
C ARG A 266 11.87 13.82 -18.65
N ARG A 267 11.10 13.09 -19.46
CA ARG A 267 10.10 13.64 -20.40
C ARG A 267 8.81 12.81 -20.41
N SER A 268 8.69 11.88 -19.45
CA SER A 268 7.49 11.03 -19.23
C SER A 268 7.49 10.48 -17.81
N PRO A 269 6.35 10.06 -17.28
CA PRO A 269 6.26 9.33 -16.03
C PRO A 269 7.05 8.01 -16.06
N ARG A 270 7.34 7.49 -14.89
CA ARG A 270 8.04 6.19 -14.76
C ARG A 270 7.27 5.09 -15.52
N HIS A 271 7.96 4.20 -16.17
CA HIS A 271 7.42 3.09 -16.96
C HIS A 271 6.64 3.50 -18.23
N VAL A 272 6.57 4.77 -18.57
CA VAL A 272 5.92 5.25 -19.79
C VAL A 272 6.95 5.52 -20.87
N GLU A 273 6.81 4.83 -22.00
CA GLU A 273 7.73 4.93 -23.15
C GLU A 273 7.25 5.94 -24.20
N GLN A 274 5.93 6.12 -24.32
CA GLN A 274 5.32 7.02 -25.28
C GLN A 274 4.03 7.61 -24.74
N LEU A 275 3.81 8.91 -24.99
CA LEU A 275 2.58 9.64 -24.64
C LEU A 275 1.92 10.32 -25.85
N ARG A 276 2.62 10.49 -26.95
CA ARG A 276 2.07 11.07 -28.19
C ARG A 276 1.50 9.98 -29.08
N HIS A 277 0.34 10.23 -29.71
CA HIS A 277 -0.39 9.26 -30.54
C HIS A 277 -0.81 7.98 -29.79
N GLY A 278 -1.09 8.11 -28.51
CA GLY A 278 -1.47 7.03 -27.60
C GLY A 278 -0.39 6.75 -26.55
N VAL A 279 -0.78 6.07 -25.50
CA VAL A 279 0.08 5.78 -24.35
C VAL A 279 0.64 4.36 -24.47
N LEU A 280 1.95 4.24 -24.51
CA LEU A 280 2.66 2.96 -24.37
C LEU A 280 3.39 2.95 -23.03
N ALA A 281 3.09 1.97 -22.19
CA ALA A 281 3.73 1.82 -20.89
C ALA A 281 4.20 0.37 -20.66
N ARG A 282 5.27 0.24 -19.88
CA ARG A 282 5.71 -1.07 -19.38
C ARG A 282 4.85 -1.43 -18.17
N ARG A 283 4.07 -2.48 -18.32
CA ARG A 283 3.32 -3.07 -17.21
C ARG A 283 3.89 -4.45 -16.94
N PHE A 284 4.43 -4.61 -15.74
CA PHE A 284 5.06 -5.86 -15.31
C PHE A 284 6.04 -6.41 -16.37
N GLY A 285 6.93 -5.53 -16.86
CA GLY A 285 7.94 -5.86 -17.87
C GLY A 285 7.46 -5.91 -19.33
N LYS A 286 6.15 -5.98 -19.58
CA LYS A 286 5.58 -6.04 -20.92
C LYS A 286 5.19 -4.66 -21.42
N LEU A 287 5.64 -4.28 -22.62
CA LEU A 287 5.21 -3.06 -23.28
C LEU A 287 3.78 -3.25 -23.79
N ALA A 288 2.87 -2.39 -23.35
CA ALA A 288 1.45 -2.46 -23.72
C ALA A 288 0.88 -1.07 -24.04
N ARG A 289 -0.08 -1.04 -24.94
CA ARG A 289 -0.90 0.16 -25.16
C ARG A 289 -1.91 0.26 -24.02
N VAL A 290 -1.87 1.38 -23.31
CA VAL A 290 -2.76 1.64 -22.17
C VAL A 290 -4.03 2.33 -22.66
N PRO A 291 -5.23 1.88 -22.24
CA PRO A 291 -6.48 2.57 -22.55
C PRO A 291 -6.47 4.00 -22.00
N LEU A 292 -6.82 4.97 -22.86
CA LEU A 292 -6.74 6.41 -22.50
C LEU A 292 -7.71 6.81 -21.39
N ALA A 293 -8.79 6.07 -21.19
CA ALA A 293 -9.75 6.30 -20.10
C ALA A 293 -9.29 5.75 -18.73
N GLN A 294 -8.16 5.03 -18.66
CA GLN A 294 -7.60 4.61 -17.38
C GLN A 294 -6.90 5.77 -16.66
N PRO A 295 -6.85 5.73 -15.32
CA PRO A 295 -6.08 6.71 -14.54
C PRO A 295 -4.62 6.77 -14.97
N ALA A 296 -4.05 7.96 -15.03
CA ALA A 296 -2.63 8.16 -15.18
C ALA A 296 -1.90 7.70 -13.92
N THR A 297 -0.95 6.79 -14.07
CA THR A 297 -0.24 6.13 -12.97
C THR A 297 1.27 6.34 -13.08
N HIS A 298 2.00 6.04 -12.00
CA HIS A 298 3.45 6.17 -11.90
C HIS A 298 3.98 7.61 -12.00
N LEU A 299 3.11 8.59 -11.74
CA LEU A 299 3.45 10.00 -11.66
C LEU A 299 4.20 10.28 -10.35
N ALA A 300 5.26 11.08 -10.43
CA ALA A 300 5.81 11.73 -9.25
C ALA A 300 4.89 12.88 -8.82
N TRP A 301 4.99 13.30 -7.57
CA TRP A 301 4.24 14.44 -7.06
C TRP A 301 4.46 15.70 -7.92
N TYR A 302 5.69 15.96 -8.35
CA TYR A 302 6.02 17.09 -9.22
C TYR A 302 5.32 17.04 -10.57
N GLU A 303 5.13 15.87 -11.14
CA GLU A 303 4.42 15.66 -12.41
C GLU A 303 2.92 15.93 -12.26
N ALA A 304 2.34 15.49 -11.14
CA ALA A 304 0.94 15.76 -10.82
C ALA A 304 0.70 17.26 -10.53
N ASP A 305 1.58 17.92 -9.78
CA ASP A 305 1.51 19.36 -9.51
C ASP A 305 1.63 20.18 -10.81
N ALA A 306 2.57 19.79 -11.70
CA ALA A 306 2.75 20.47 -12.99
C ALA A 306 1.51 20.35 -13.89
N TRP A 307 0.91 19.15 -13.95
CA TRP A 307 -0.35 18.96 -14.66
C TRP A 307 -1.46 19.84 -14.07
N CYS A 308 -1.58 19.89 -12.74
CA CYS A 308 -2.58 20.71 -12.07
C CYS A 308 -2.41 22.20 -12.42
N ARG A 309 -1.18 22.73 -12.40
CA ARG A 309 -0.89 24.14 -12.77
C ARG A 309 -1.25 24.42 -14.22
N TRP A 310 -0.92 23.51 -15.14
CA TRP A 310 -1.29 23.62 -16.55
C TRP A 310 -2.81 23.65 -16.74
N ALA A 311 -3.53 22.78 -16.03
CA ALA A 311 -4.99 22.67 -16.11
C ALA A 311 -5.73 23.79 -15.34
N GLY A 312 -5.03 24.73 -14.68
CA GLY A 312 -5.63 25.77 -13.83
C GLY A 312 -6.25 25.19 -12.55
N ARG A 313 -5.67 24.13 -12.01
CA ARG A 313 -6.11 23.35 -10.84
C ARG A 313 -5.00 23.27 -9.78
N ARG A 314 -5.26 22.57 -8.72
CA ARG A 314 -4.28 22.16 -7.69
C ARG A 314 -4.55 20.74 -7.22
N LEU A 315 -3.60 20.15 -6.55
CA LEU A 315 -3.86 18.92 -5.81
C LEU A 315 -4.80 19.20 -4.62
N PRO A 316 -5.68 18.28 -4.26
CA PRO A 316 -6.50 18.42 -3.06
C PRO A 316 -5.62 18.39 -1.80
N THR A 317 -6.08 19.02 -0.74
CA THR A 317 -5.55 18.79 0.60
C THR A 317 -6.06 17.47 1.15
N GLU A 318 -5.41 16.97 2.20
CA GLU A 318 -5.84 15.74 2.89
C GLU A 318 -7.30 15.83 3.33
N VAL A 319 -7.70 16.93 3.99
CA VAL A 319 -9.05 17.12 4.48
C VAL A 319 -10.11 17.22 3.37
N GLU A 320 -9.76 17.81 2.21
CA GLU A 320 -10.63 17.84 1.03
C GLU A 320 -10.82 16.45 0.43
N TRP A 321 -9.73 15.67 0.36
CA TRP A 321 -9.78 14.31 -0.12
C TRP A 321 -10.62 13.42 0.80
N ASP A 322 -10.36 13.46 2.11
CA ASP A 322 -11.08 12.68 3.11
C ASP A 322 -12.58 12.99 3.09
N HIS A 323 -12.94 14.29 3.06
CA HIS A 323 -14.33 14.72 2.96
C HIS A 323 -15.02 14.28 1.67
N ALA A 324 -14.31 14.25 0.56
CA ALA A 324 -14.89 13.85 -0.73
C ALA A 324 -15.00 12.32 -0.87
N ALA A 325 -14.21 11.54 -0.11
CA ALA A 325 -14.21 10.09 -0.12
C ALA A 325 -15.18 9.46 0.91
N ALA A 326 -15.63 10.23 1.91
CA ALA A 326 -16.59 9.80 2.94
C ALA A 326 -18.02 9.75 2.38
#